data_f99e4dfa15e96de84d32c8e40999ad29
#
_entry.id   f99e4dfa15e96de84d32c8e40999ad29
#
_cell.length_a   1.000
_cell.length_b   1.000
_cell.length_c   1.000
_cell.angle_alpha   90.00
_cell.angle_beta   90.00
_cell.angle_gamma   90.00
#
_symmetry.space_group_name_H-M   'P 1'
#
loop_
_entity.id
_entity.type
_entity.pdbx_description
1 polymer ?
#
loop_
_entity_poly.entity_id
_entity_poly.type
_entity_poly.pdbx_seq_one_letter_code
_entity_poly.pdbx_strand_id
1 'polypeptide(L)'
;MIHTLERFLEWGGVKKAVTCLVFSGIALLVSIFDLLPQLPFDAAWAAVVLCGIPIILEAVIGLVTAFDIKADVLVSIALIASLIIGEDFAAGEVAFIMQLGALLEDLTVARARAGIEKLVHLTPQTARRLTGGREEAIPAEQVAVGDVLRVLPGETVPVDGEILTGQTSINQAVMTGESLPVDKGPGDEVSSGTVNQFGAFEMRATKVGEDSSIQRMIRLVQSADAGKARIVGLADRWATWIVVAALTAAALTGLITRDPIRAVTILVVFCPCALVLATPTAIMAAIGNATRHSFLVREGDALERLASVSQVTFDKTGTLTLGTPQVKLVESLLPDVSRDALYAWTAGAELRSEHPLGRAVVQGWRAETDAAPPETADFQMLPGRGVSATVAGHHLVAGNRELLTEEHVPWESLSQAAVPALGQGCTVIYVAVDGRPAGFLALADTLRPDAAGTIRDVRATGVTPVLLTGDHERAARHIAGELGIGTFQAECLPEDKLTWIDRSQQSGHLVCMVGDGINDAPALKRAHVGIAMGGVGSDIAVDAADIALVNDDIRELPHLLALSKRMMRTIKSNLAFSMTLNFIAIALAITGILNPVVGALVHNAGSVLVIVNSSLLLKWRKRP
;
A
#
# COMPACT_ATOMS: atom_id res chain seq x y z
N MET A 1 -0.22 -7.63 -39.41
CA MET A 1 0.63 -8.82 -39.31
C MET A 1 1.22 -8.99 -37.90
N ILE A 2 1.87 -7.99 -37.32
CA ILE A 2 2.43 -8.09 -35.94
C ILE A 2 1.34 -8.40 -34.91
N HIS A 3 0.24 -7.63 -34.84
CA HIS A 3 -0.89 -7.90 -33.94
C HIS A 3 -1.57 -9.27 -34.13
N THR A 4 -1.45 -9.85 -35.31
CA THR A 4 -2.01 -11.22 -35.56
C THR A 4 -1.07 -12.29 -35.00
N LEU A 5 0.24 -12.04 -35.06
CA LEU A 5 1.26 -12.92 -34.47
C LEU A 5 1.23 -12.85 -32.93
N GLU A 6 1.09 -11.66 -32.34
CA GLU A 6 0.91 -11.47 -30.90
C GLU A 6 -0.31 -12.24 -30.39
N ARG A 7 -1.48 -12.09 -31.05
CA ARG A 7 -2.68 -12.85 -30.71
C ARG A 7 -2.51 -14.38 -30.83
N PHE A 8 -1.70 -14.84 -31.77
CA PHE A 8 -1.41 -16.26 -31.92
C PHE A 8 -0.52 -16.79 -30.78
N LEU A 9 0.46 -15.99 -30.33
CA LEU A 9 1.32 -16.32 -29.19
C LEU A 9 0.53 -16.37 -27.89
N GLU A 10 -0.33 -15.41 -27.66
CA GLU A 10 -1.18 -15.31 -26.46
C GLU A 10 -2.34 -16.35 -26.43
N TRP A 11 -2.71 -16.91 -27.59
CA TRP A 11 -3.82 -17.85 -27.70
C TRP A 11 -3.59 -19.12 -26.90
N GLY A 12 -4.52 -19.45 -25.99
CA GLY A 12 -4.50 -20.67 -25.17
C GLY A 12 -3.77 -20.55 -23.85
N GLY A 13 -3.05 -19.43 -23.56
CA GLY A 13 -2.44 -19.11 -22.27
C GLY A 13 -1.63 -20.24 -21.64
N VAL A 14 -1.66 -20.33 -20.31
CA VAL A 14 -0.93 -21.33 -19.51
C VAL A 14 -1.23 -22.78 -19.93
N LYS A 15 -2.48 -23.11 -20.32
CA LYS A 15 -2.84 -24.47 -20.74
C LYS A 15 -2.11 -24.90 -22.01
N LYS A 16 -1.98 -24.01 -23.00
CA LYS A 16 -1.20 -24.27 -24.22
C LYS A 16 0.26 -24.47 -23.91
N ALA A 17 0.86 -23.57 -23.10
CA ALA A 17 2.26 -23.65 -22.70
C ALA A 17 2.57 -24.99 -22.01
N VAL A 18 1.75 -25.41 -21.04
CA VAL A 18 1.89 -26.72 -20.38
C VAL A 18 1.78 -27.87 -21.37
N THR A 19 0.81 -27.83 -22.29
CA THR A 19 0.63 -28.90 -23.31
C THR A 19 1.84 -28.98 -24.22
N CYS A 20 2.32 -27.87 -24.76
CA CYS A 20 3.52 -27.83 -25.61
C CYS A 20 4.75 -28.36 -24.85
N LEU A 21 4.95 -27.99 -23.59
CA LEU A 21 6.03 -28.49 -22.76
C LEU A 21 5.95 -29.99 -22.52
N VAL A 22 4.77 -30.54 -22.23
CA VAL A 22 4.61 -31.99 -22.03
C VAL A 22 4.99 -32.75 -23.31
N PHE A 23 4.48 -32.34 -24.48
CA PHE A 23 4.82 -32.97 -25.75
C PHE A 23 6.32 -32.83 -26.10
N SER A 24 6.88 -31.64 -25.88
CA SER A 24 8.32 -31.40 -26.11
C SER A 24 9.19 -32.23 -25.17
N GLY A 25 8.83 -32.37 -23.91
CA GLY A 25 9.55 -33.21 -22.96
C GLY A 25 9.52 -34.69 -23.34
N ILE A 26 8.36 -35.20 -23.78
CA ILE A 26 8.24 -36.57 -24.29
C ILE A 26 9.12 -36.75 -25.53
N ALA A 27 9.09 -35.82 -26.47
CA ALA A 27 9.89 -35.86 -27.68
C ALA A 27 11.41 -35.89 -27.39
N LEU A 28 11.87 -35.08 -26.42
CA LEU A 28 13.26 -35.07 -25.96
C LEU A 28 13.66 -36.39 -25.30
N LEU A 29 12.77 -37.02 -24.52
CA LEU A 29 13.01 -38.35 -23.96
C LEU A 29 13.09 -39.41 -25.06
N VAL A 30 12.25 -39.35 -26.09
CA VAL A 30 12.32 -40.24 -27.26
C VAL A 30 13.65 -40.07 -28.01
N SER A 31 14.12 -38.83 -28.17
CA SER A 31 15.39 -38.50 -28.82
C SER A 31 16.60 -39.03 -28.03
N ILE A 32 16.68 -38.75 -26.71
CA ILE A 32 17.84 -39.16 -25.90
C ILE A 32 18.01 -40.67 -25.77
N PHE A 33 16.88 -41.41 -25.77
CA PHE A 33 16.89 -42.90 -25.69
C PHE A 33 16.81 -43.58 -27.06
N ASP A 34 16.83 -42.80 -28.16
CA ASP A 34 16.71 -43.30 -29.54
C ASP A 34 15.58 -44.34 -29.71
N LEU A 35 14.42 -44.04 -29.12
CA LEU A 35 13.28 -44.97 -29.08
C LEU A 35 12.58 -45.13 -30.43
N LEU A 36 12.82 -44.24 -31.38
CA LEU A 36 12.22 -44.27 -32.72
C LEU A 36 13.27 -44.07 -33.84
N PRO A 37 14.23 -45.01 -34.00
CA PRO A 37 15.33 -44.87 -34.98
C PRO A 37 14.86 -44.87 -36.44
N GLN A 38 13.58 -45.15 -36.69
CA GLN A 38 13.01 -45.19 -38.06
C GLN A 38 12.53 -43.80 -38.54
N LEU A 39 12.54 -42.77 -37.70
CA LEU A 39 12.15 -41.42 -38.11
C LEU A 39 13.25 -40.80 -39.01
N PRO A 40 12.83 -40.08 -40.08
CA PRO A 40 13.80 -39.42 -40.98
C PRO A 40 14.46 -38.18 -40.35
N PHE A 41 14.06 -37.79 -39.15
CA PHE A 41 14.55 -36.62 -38.40
C PHE A 41 14.52 -36.94 -36.89
N ASP A 42 15.35 -36.23 -36.13
CA ASP A 42 15.40 -36.38 -34.68
C ASP A 42 14.09 -35.96 -34.04
N ALA A 43 13.58 -36.70 -33.04
CA ALA A 43 12.38 -36.39 -32.31
C ALA A 43 12.45 -35.02 -31.57
N ALA A 44 13.65 -34.54 -31.25
CA ALA A 44 13.91 -33.24 -30.65
C ALA A 44 13.37 -32.07 -31.51
N TRP A 45 13.19 -32.26 -32.82
CA TRP A 45 12.56 -31.27 -33.69
C TRP A 45 11.15 -30.87 -33.23
N ALA A 46 10.41 -31.76 -32.55
CA ALA A 46 9.12 -31.41 -31.96
C ALA A 46 9.27 -30.35 -30.88
N ALA A 47 10.32 -30.43 -30.06
CA ALA A 47 10.61 -29.41 -29.05
C ALA A 47 11.05 -28.07 -29.70
N VAL A 48 11.86 -28.12 -30.75
CA VAL A 48 12.26 -26.93 -31.52
C VAL A 48 11.03 -26.21 -32.10
N VAL A 49 10.09 -26.96 -32.67
CA VAL A 49 8.89 -26.39 -33.28
C VAL A 49 7.92 -25.85 -32.21
N LEU A 50 7.64 -26.63 -31.17
CA LEU A 50 6.63 -26.29 -30.17
C LEU A 50 7.09 -25.21 -29.19
N CYS A 51 8.36 -25.20 -28.83
CA CYS A 51 8.93 -24.25 -27.87
C CYS A 51 9.83 -23.20 -28.52
N GLY A 52 10.64 -23.58 -29.53
CA GLY A 52 11.62 -22.70 -30.16
C GLY A 52 11.01 -21.67 -31.12
N ILE A 53 10.00 -22.03 -31.92
CA ILE A 53 9.33 -21.07 -32.82
C ILE A 53 8.70 -19.91 -32.05
N PRO A 54 7.93 -20.10 -30.94
CA PRO A 54 7.44 -19.00 -30.13
C PRO A 54 8.54 -18.04 -29.68
N ILE A 55 9.66 -18.55 -29.17
CA ILE A 55 10.80 -17.74 -28.70
C ILE A 55 11.38 -16.90 -29.85
N ILE A 56 11.57 -17.49 -31.02
CA ILE A 56 12.10 -16.78 -32.20
C ILE A 56 11.11 -15.70 -32.66
N LEU A 57 9.82 -15.98 -32.65
CA LEU A 57 8.79 -14.99 -33.02
C LEU A 57 8.75 -13.82 -32.06
N GLU A 58 8.81 -14.06 -30.76
CA GLU A 58 8.88 -13.02 -29.72
C GLU A 58 10.14 -12.15 -29.89
N ALA A 59 11.29 -12.77 -30.13
CA ALA A 59 12.54 -12.06 -30.42
C ALA A 59 12.45 -11.16 -31.66
N VAL A 60 11.85 -11.64 -32.75
CA VAL A 60 11.65 -10.87 -33.99
C VAL A 60 10.68 -9.73 -33.76
N ILE A 61 9.57 -9.96 -33.07
CA ILE A 61 8.58 -8.91 -32.74
C ILE A 61 9.25 -7.83 -31.91
N GLY A 62 9.95 -8.18 -30.83
CA GLY A 62 10.65 -7.23 -29.96
C GLY A 62 11.71 -6.40 -30.70
N LEU A 63 12.47 -7.05 -31.59
CA LEU A 63 13.50 -6.38 -32.38
C LEU A 63 12.90 -5.39 -33.40
N VAL A 64 11.78 -5.75 -34.03
CA VAL A 64 11.15 -4.91 -35.07
C VAL A 64 10.31 -3.77 -34.48
N THR A 65 9.65 -4.01 -33.33
CA THR A 65 8.73 -3.02 -32.73
C THR A 65 9.45 -2.01 -31.83
N ALA A 66 10.43 -2.47 -31.04
CA ALA A 66 11.05 -1.64 -30.00
C ALA A 66 12.58 -1.50 -30.15
N PHE A 67 13.20 -2.13 -31.16
CA PHE A 67 14.66 -2.27 -31.25
C PHE A 67 15.29 -2.81 -29.97
N ASP A 68 14.55 -3.70 -29.29
CA ASP A 68 14.87 -4.20 -27.97
C ASP A 68 15.67 -5.52 -28.11
N ILE A 69 16.97 -5.44 -27.76
CA ILE A 69 17.86 -6.61 -27.78
C ILE A 69 17.76 -7.28 -26.42
N LYS A 70 16.73 -8.11 -26.25
CA LYS A 70 16.49 -8.91 -25.04
C LYS A 70 17.14 -10.30 -25.10
N ALA A 71 16.98 -11.05 -24.02
CA ALA A 71 17.41 -12.42 -23.87
C ALA A 71 16.92 -13.33 -25.01
N ASP A 72 15.68 -13.13 -25.49
CA ASP A 72 15.04 -13.93 -26.53
C ASP A 72 15.80 -13.86 -27.87
N VAL A 73 16.41 -12.72 -28.18
CA VAL A 73 17.28 -12.57 -29.36
C VAL A 73 18.52 -13.45 -29.24
N LEU A 74 19.15 -13.47 -28.07
CA LEU A 74 20.32 -14.28 -27.80
C LEU A 74 20.01 -15.77 -27.89
N VAL A 75 18.91 -16.21 -27.28
CA VAL A 75 18.42 -17.59 -27.31
C VAL A 75 18.04 -18.00 -28.74
N SER A 76 17.37 -17.12 -29.49
CA SER A 76 17.02 -17.38 -30.89
C SER A 76 18.27 -17.58 -31.75
N ILE A 77 19.31 -16.76 -31.56
CA ILE A 77 20.61 -16.96 -32.26
C ILE A 77 21.25 -18.30 -31.85
N ALA A 78 21.22 -18.63 -30.56
CA ALA A 78 21.74 -19.88 -30.04
C ALA A 78 21.01 -21.11 -30.63
N LEU A 79 19.68 -21.09 -30.69
CA LEU A 79 18.84 -22.12 -31.30
C LEU A 79 19.19 -22.34 -32.78
N ILE A 80 19.20 -21.24 -33.55
CA ILE A 80 19.50 -21.31 -34.98
C ILE A 80 20.93 -21.79 -35.20
N ALA A 81 21.89 -21.33 -34.40
CA ALA A 81 23.28 -21.80 -34.49
C ALA A 81 23.41 -23.29 -34.15
N SER A 82 22.71 -23.80 -33.13
CA SER A 82 22.69 -25.23 -32.78
C SER A 82 22.16 -26.08 -33.92
N LEU A 83 21.07 -25.66 -34.57
CA LEU A 83 20.52 -26.36 -35.73
C LEU A 83 21.49 -26.37 -36.93
N ILE A 84 22.19 -25.27 -37.19
CA ILE A 84 23.17 -25.15 -38.31
C ILE A 84 24.35 -26.11 -38.10
N ILE A 85 24.79 -26.32 -36.86
CA ILE A 85 25.90 -27.25 -36.55
C ILE A 85 25.47 -28.70 -36.40
N GLY A 86 24.15 -29.00 -36.52
CA GLY A 86 23.61 -30.35 -36.44
C GLY A 86 23.38 -30.88 -35.01
N GLU A 87 23.33 -30.00 -34.02
CA GLU A 87 23.06 -30.33 -32.62
C GLU A 87 21.56 -30.17 -32.31
N ASP A 88 20.72 -31.00 -32.99
CA ASP A 88 19.25 -30.91 -32.95
C ASP A 88 18.69 -31.13 -31.53
N PHE A 89 19.25 -32.09 -30.79
CA PHE A 89 18.87 -32.35 -29.40
C PHE A 89 19.16 -31.16 -28.51
N ALA A 90 20.35 -30.56 -28.62
CA ALA A 90 20.71 -29.39 -27.81
C ALA A 90 19.80 -28.18 -28.12
N ALA A 91 19.43 -27.97 -29.38
CA ALA A 91 18.48 -26.94 -29.78
C ALA A 91 17.09 -27.15 -29.14
N GLY A 92 16.57 -28.39 -29.24
CA GLY A 92 15.27 -28.77 -28.64
C GLY A 92 15.24 -28.63 -27.12
N GLU A 93 16.33 -29.07 -26.45
CA GLU A 93 16.46 -28.97 -25.00
C GLU A 93 16.54 -27.52 -24.53
N VAL A 94 17.34 -26.67 -25.17
CA VAL A 94 17.41 -25.24 -24.86
C VAL A 94 16.05 -24.58 -25.01
N ALA A 95 15.32 -24.85 -26.12
CA ALA A 95 13.99 -24.33 -26.34
C ALA A 95 12.99 -24.76 -25.24
N PHE A 96 13.02 -26.05 -24.87
CA PHE A 96 12.19 -26.64 -23.83
C PHE A 96 12.47 -26.01 -22.46
N ILE A 97 13.74 -25.90 -22.07
CA ILE A 97 14.14 -25.35 -20.76
C ILE A 97 13.80 -23.87 -20.67
N MET A 98 13.99 -23.10 -21.74
CA MET A 98 13.63 -21.68 -21.76
C MET A 98 12.12 -21.47 -21.62
N GLN A 99 11.32 -22.25 -22.36
CA GLN A 99 9.86 -22.19 -22.24
C GLN A 99 9.37 -22.65 -20.86
N LEU A 100 10.01 -23.64 -20.24
CA LEU A 100 9.73 -24.06 -18.88
C LEU A 100 10.05 -22.92 -17.88
N GLY A 101 11.17 -22.25 -18.08
CA GLY A 101 11.56 -21.07 -17.29
C GLY A 101 10.51 -19.97 -17.36
N ALA A 102 10.07 -19.60 -18.57
CA ALA A 102 9.03 -18.59 -18.79
C ALA A 102 7.71 -18.99 -18.13
N LEU A 103 7.27 -20.25 -18.25
CA LEU A 103 6.05 -20.73 -17.58
C LEU A 103 6.15 -20.63 -16.05
N LEU A 104 7.29 -21.01 -15.45
CA LEU A 104 7.49 -20.92 -14.00
C LEU A 104 7.49 -19.46 -13.52
N GLU A 105 8.00 -18.55 -14.34
CA GLU A 105 7.93 -17.12 -14.11
C GLU A 105 6.48 -16.62 -14.08
N ASP A 106 5.73 -16.87 -15.15
CA ASP A 106 4.33 -16.47 -15.27
C ASP A 106 3.50 -16.98 -14.09
N LEU A 107 3.67 -18.25 -13.72
CA LEU A 107 2.98 -18.84 -12.56
C LEU A 107 3.36 -18.18 -11.24
N THR A 108 4.61 -17.75 -11.11
CA THR A 108 5.09 -17.08 -9.87
C THR A 108 4.56 -15.66 -9.78
N VAL A 109 4.61 -14.91 -10.88
CA VAL A 109 4.02 -13.56 -10.98
C VAL A 109 2.51 -13.62 -10.76
N ALA A 110 1.81 -14.58 -11.38
CA ALA A 110 0.39 -14.80 -11.19
C ALA A 110 0.05 -15.11 -9.73
N ARG A 111 0.84 -15.95 -9.03
CA ARG A 111 0.64 -16.20 -7.59
C ARG A 111 0.90 -14.98 -6.71
N ALA A 112 1.88 -14.16 -7.05
CA ALA A 112 2.13 -12.90 -6.35
C ALA A 112 0.95 -11.92 -6.53
N ARG A 113 0.35 -11.88 -7.74
CA ARG A 113 -0.84 -11.07 -8.07
C ARG A 113 -2.16 -11.65 -7.53
N ALA A 114 -2.25 -12.94 -7.27
CA ALA A 114 -3.50 -13.59 -6.81
C ALA A 114 -4.03 -13.07 -5.46
N GLY A 115 -3.17 -12.45 -4.63
CA GLY A 115 -3.62 -11.71 -3.44
C GLY A 115 -4.45 -10.48 -3.80
N ILE A 116 -4.15 -9.87 -4.94
CA ILE A 116 -4.80 -8.69 -5.51
C ILE A 116 -6.12 -9.06 -6.20
N GLU A 117 -6.13 -10.17 -6.97
CA GLU A 117 -7.33 -10.66 -7.65
C GLU A 117 -8.46 -11.05 -6.68
N LYS A 118 -8.12 -11.48 -5.45
CA LYS A 118 -9.13 -11.75 -4.43
C LYS A 118 -9.96 -10.50 -4.08
N LEU A 119 -9.39 -9.30 -4.15
CA LEU A 119 -10.12 -8.05 -3.91
C LEU A 119 -11.13 -7.78 -5.04
N VAL A 120 -10.81 -8.12 -6.29
CA VAL A 120 -11.71 -7.96 -7.44
C VAL A 120 -12.94 -8.84 -7.31
N HIS A 121 -12.80 -10.06 -6.78
CA HIS A 121 -13.92 -10.99 -6.57
C HIS A 121 -14.86 -10.60 -5.42
N LEU A 122 -14.51 -9.61 -4.62
CA LEU A 122 -15.36 -9.09 -3.54
C LEU A 122 -16.32 -8.00 -4.00
N THR A 123 -16.23 -7.56 -5.25
CA THR A 123 -17.18 -6.59 -5.82
C THR A 123 -18.54 -7.26 -6.03
N PRO A 124 -19.62 -6.77 -5.38
CA PRO A 124 -20.96 -7.30 -5.58
C PRO A 124 -21.41 -7.12 -7.03
N GLN A 125 -22.03 -8.13 -7.57
CA GLN A 125 -22.57 -8.11 -8.94
C GLN A 125 -23.95 -7.47 -8.99
N THR A 126 -24.70 -7.50 -7.89
CA THR A 126 -26.09 -7.05 -7.80
C THR A 126 -26.34 -6.20 -6.56
N ALA A 127 -27.30 -5.28 -6.65
CA ALA A 127 -27.81 -4.47 -5.56
C ALA A 127 -29.34 -4.57 -5.50
N ARG A 128 -29.93 -4.44 -4.28
CA ARG A 128 -31.38 -4.42 -4.06
C ARG A 128 -31.85 -2.98 -3.91
N ARG A 129 -32.40 -2.41 -4.99
CA ARG A 129 -32.93 -1.05 -4.99
C ARG A 129 -34.35 -1.01 -4.49
N LEU A 130 -34.68 -0.03 -3.66
CA LEU A 130 -36.02 0.25 -3.17
C LEU A 130 -36.64 1.42 -3.95
N THR A 131 -37.69 1.17 -4.71
CA THR A 131 -38.40 2.21 -5.46
C THR A 131 -39.90 2.12 -5.16
N GLY A 132 -40.46 3.16 -4.51
CA GLY A 132 -41.89 3.21 -4.17
C GLY A 132 -42.36 2.04 -3.29
N GLY A 133 -41.51 1.52 -2.38
CA GLY A 133 -41.81 0.40 -1.49
C GLY A 133 -41.68 -0.98 -2.13
N ARG A 134 -41.24 -1.07 -3.38
CA ARG A 134 -40.92 -2.33 -4.06
C ARG A 134 -39.41 -2.53 -4.11
N GLU A 135 -38.98 -3.77 -3.91
CA GLU A 135 -37.62 -4.21 -4.00
C GLU A 135 -37.31 -4.75 -5.39
N GLU A 136 -36.27 -4.24 -6.03
CA GLU A 136 -35.80 -4.65 -7.35
C GLU A 136 -34.32 -4.99 -7.29
N ALA A 137 -33.96 -6.19 -7.76
CA ALA A 137 -32.56 -6.58 -7.91
C ALA A 137 -32.00 -6.01 -9.23
N ILE A 138 -31.02 -5.13 -9.14
CA ILE A 138 -30.34 -4.52 -10.28
C ILE A 138 -28.87 -4.87 -10.29
N PRO A 139 -28.17 -4.83 -11.43
CA PRO A 139 -26.71 -4.85 -11.46
C PRO A 139 -26.13 -3.71 -10.61
N ALA A 140 -25.09 -3.99 -9.83
CA ALA A 140 -24.46 -2.97 -8.97
C ALA A 140 -23.93 -1.77 -9.76
N GLU A 141 -23.54 -1.98 -11.02
CA GLU A 141 -23.10 -0.93 -11.95
C GLU A 141 -24.21 0.07 -12.35
N GLN A 142 -25.47 -0.30 -12.15
CA GLN A 142 -26.63 0.56 -12.48
C GLN A 142 -27.13 1.38 -11.28
N VAL A 143 -26.51 1.23 -10.13
CA VAL A 143 -26.83 2.04 -8.94
C VAL A 143 -26.39 3.47 -9.18
N ALA A 144 -27.28 4.42 -8.93
CA ALA A 144 -27.02 5.85 -9.00
C ALA A 144 -26.87 6.46 -7.59
N VAL A 145 -26.13 7.58 -7.50
CA VAL A 145 -26.04 8.36 -6.26
C VAL A 145 -27.44 8.83 -5.85
N GLY A 146 -27.81 8.59 -4.59
CA GLY A 146 -29.12 8.89 -4.04
C GLY A 146 -30.12 7.73 -4.06
N ASP A 147 -29.81 6.61 -4.75
CA ASP A 147 -30.63 5.41 -4.69
C ASP A 147 -30.71 4.87 -3.26
N VAL A 148 -31.90 4.39 -2.87
CA VAL A 148 -32.07 3.68 -1.60
C VAL A 148 -31.92 2.20 -1.84
N LEU A 149 -30.99 1.58 -1.12
CA LEU A 149 -30.66 0.17 -1.24
C LEU A 149 -30.94 -0.55 0.07
N ARG A 150 -31.36 -1.82 -0.01
CA ARG A 150 -31.48 -2.72 1.13
C ARG A 150 -30.36 -3.74 1.09
N VAL A 151 -29.69 -3.95 2.23
CA VAL A 151 -28.63 -4.95 2.39
C VAL A 151 -29.04 -5.95 3.48
N LEU A 152 -29.10 -7.22 3.11
CA LEU A 152 -29.50 -8.31 4.00
C LEU A 152 -28.30 -8.93 4.72
N PRO A 153 -28.50 -9.64 5.84
CA PRO A 153 -27.44 -10.40 6.48
C PRO A 153 -26.76 -11.40 5.54
N GLY A 154 -25.44 -11.42 5.53
CA GLY A 154 -24.63 -12.23 4.62
C GLY A 154 -24.34 -11.59 3.26
N GLU A 155 -24.97 -10.48 2.93
CA GLU A 155 -24.71 -9.77 1.68
C GLU A 155 -23.55 -8.79 1.82
N THR A 156 -22.85 -8.58 0.70
CA THR A 156 -21.81 -7.56 0.59
C THR A 156 -22.45 -6.22 0.23
N VAL A 157 -22.02 -5.15 0.86
CA VAL A 157 -22.46 -3.77 0.58
C VAL A 157 -22.05 -3.40 -0.85
N PRO A 158 -23.03 -3.07 -1.74
CA PRO A 158 -22.75 -2.93 -3.18
C PRO A 158 -22.01 -1.65 -3.56
N VAL A 159 -22.30 -0.55 -2.89
CA VAL A 159 -21.74 0.79 -3.13
C VAL A 159 -21.53 1.50 -1.80
N ASP A 160 -20.77 2.60 -1.76
CA ASP A 160 -20.64 3.39 -0.53
C ASP A 160 -21.95 4.13 -0.23
N GLY A 161 -22.30 4.27 1.03
CA GLY A 161 -23.52 4.95 1.42
C GLY A 161 -23.64 5.24 2.91
N GLU A 162 -24.76 5.87 3.27
CA GLU A 162 -25.15 6.19 4.63
C GLU A 162 -26.38 5.37 5.03
N ILE A 163 -26.37 4.77 6.21
CA ILE A 163 -27.51 4.01 6.73
C ILE A 163 -28.65 4.95 7.04
N LEU A 164 -29.82 4.67 6.46
CA LEU A 164 -31.06 5.41 6.71
C LEU A 164 -31.88 4.80 7.84
N THR A 165 -32.02 3.46 7.80
CA THR A 165 -32.82 2.69 8.77
C THR A 165 -32.17 1.33 9.05
N GLY A 166 -32.39 0.80 10.24
CA GLY A 166 -31.87 -0.50 10.67
C GLY A 166 -30.60 -0.37 11.53
N GLN A 167 -30.29 -1.46 12.20
CA GLN A 167 -29.03 -1.65 12.93
C GLN A 167 -28.34 -2.89 12.39
N THR A 168 -27.03 -2.83 12.26
CA THR A 168 -26.26 -3.88 11.60
C THR A 168 -24.89 -4.02 12.27
N SER A 169 -24.29 -5.19 12.10
CA SER A 169 -22.88 -5.44 12.45
C SER A 169 -22.14 -5.80 11.15
N ILE A 170 -21.19 -4.98 10.75
CA ILE A 170 -20.50 -5.06 9.47
C ILE A 170 -19.08 -5.56 9.64
N ASN A 171 -18.74 -6.65 8.94
CA ASN A 171 -17.37 -7.10 8.81
C ASN A 171 -16.64 -6.25 7.76
N GLN A 172 -15.69 -5.46 8.22
CA GLN A 172 -14.88 -4.58 7.40
C GLN A 172 -13.48 -5.16 7.10
N ALA A 173 -13.24 -6.44 7.40
CA ALA A 173 -11.92 -7.08 7.27
C ALA A 173 -11.31 -6.93 5.87
N VAL A 174 -12.14 -6.85 4.84
CA VAL A 174 -11.71 -6.62 3.45
C VAL A 174 -11.09 -5.23 3.26
N MET A 175 -11.61 -4.24 4.01
CA MET A 175 -11.21 -2.86 3.90
C MET A 175 -10.15 -2.48 4.96
N THR A 176 -10.37 -2.93 6.20
CA THR A 176 -9.53 -2.53 7.35
C THR A 176 -8.55 -3.60 7.80
N GLY A 177 -8.72 -4.84 7.35
CA GLY A 177 -7.95 -6.00 7.85
C GLY A 177 -8.41 -6.52 9.23
N GLU A 178 -9.33 -5.82 9.92
CA GLU A 178 -9.85 -6.22 11.22
C GLU A 178 -10.99 -7.22 11.08
N SER A 179 -10.87 -8.38 11.73
CA SER A 179 -11.85 -9.46 11.65
C SER A 179 -13.08 -9.26 12.54
N LEU A 180 -13.02 -8.33 13.50
CA LEU A 180 -14.14 -8.06 14.40
C LEU A 180 -15.16 -7.17 13.69
N PRO A 181 -16.44 -7.58 13.65
CA PRO A 181 -17.50 -6.75 13.08
C PRO A 181 -17.70 -5.47 13.88
N VAL A 182 -18.04 -4.38 13.18
CA VAL A 182 -18.33 -3.08 13.77
C VAL A 182 -19.83 -2.84 13.71
N ASP A 183 -20.43 -2.47 14.84
CA ASP A 183 -21.84 -2.12 14.92
C ASP A 183 -22.09 -0.75 14.28
N LYS A 184 -23.11 -0.67 13.41
CA LYS A 184 -23.50 0.49 12.63
C LYS A 184 -25.00 0.73 12.71
N GLY A 185 -25.41 2.00 12.77
CA GLY A 185 -26.80 2.43 12.82
C GLY A 185 -27.11 3.62 11.89
N PRO A 186 -28.34 4.16 11.96
CA PRO A 186 -28.75 5.30 11.12
C PRO A 186 -27.80 6.49 11.27
N GLY A 187 -27.35 7.05 10.15
CA GLY A 187 -26.39 8.14 10.06
C GLY A 187 -24.92 7.68 9.93
N ASP A 188 -24.63 6.38 10.10
CA ASP A 188 -23.28 5.85 9.91
C ASP A 188 -22.98 5.56 8.44
N GLU A 189 -21.74 5.83 8.04
CA GLU A 189 -21.26 5.48 6.69
C GLU A 189 -20.91 4.00 6.59
N VAL A 190 -21.23 3.41 5.44
CA VAL A 190 -20.87 2.03 5.06
C VAL A 190 -20.14 2.03 3.72
N SER A 191 -19.10 1.21 3.62
CA SER A 191 -18.24 1.13 2.44
C SER A 191 -18.54 -0.11 1.60
N SER A 192 -18.49 0.04 0.29
CA SER A 192 -18.62 -1.06 -0.66
C SER A 192 -17.58 -2.15 -0.44
N GLY A 193 -17.96 -3.40 -0.65
CA GLY A 193 -17.07 -4.56 -0.42
C GLY A 193 -17.05 -5.08 1.02
N THR A 194 -17.64 -4.37 2.00
CA THR A 194 -17.81 -4.86 3.37
C THR A 194 -19.00 -5.81 3.46
N VAL A 195 -19.01 -6.73 4.43
CA VAL A 195 -20.03 -7.77 4.56
C VAL A 195 -20.94 -7.51 5.73
N ASN A 196 -22.24 -7.39 5.49
CA ASN A 196 -23.24 -7.32 6.54
C ASN A 196 -23.38 -8.68 7.24
N GLN A 197 -23.10 -8.76 8.55
CA GLN A 197 -23.20 -10.01 9.31
C GLN A 197 -24.54 -10.20 10.01
N PHE A 198 -25.09 -9.12 10.59
CA PHE A 198 -26.34 -9.19 11.35
C PHE A 198 -27.23 -7.99 11.04
N GLY A 199 -28.54 -8.20 11.08
CA GLY A 199 -29.53 -7.17 10.82
C GLY A 199 -29.64 -6.81 9.35
N ALA A 200 -30.82 -6.43 8.92
CA ALA A 200 -31.03 -5.82 7.60
C ALA A 200 -31.07 -4.30 7.77
N PHE A 201 -30.48 -3.58 6.82
CA PHE A 201 -30.49 -2.12 6.85
C PHE A 201 -30.81 -1.55 5.48
N GLU A 202 -31.29 -0.32 5.47
CA GLU A 202 -31.48 0.47 4.27
C GLU A 202 -30.46 1.60 4.26
N MET A 203 -29.84 1.83 3.12
CA MET A 203 -28.81 2.83 2.93
C MET A 203 -29.10 3.71 1.73
N ARG A 204 -28.64 4.96 1.76
CA ARG A 204 -28.62 5.85 0.61
C ARG A 204 -27.24 5.78 -0.03
N ALA A 205 -27.16 5.48 -1.33
CA ALA A 205 -25.92 5.46 -2.08
C ALA A 205 -25.28 6.86 -2.15
N THR A 206 -24.02 6.97 -1.77
CA THR A 206 -23.25 8.24 -1.77
C THR A 206 -22.18 8.26 -2.84
N LYS A 207 -21.47 7.11 -3.06
CA LYS A 207 -20.45 6.96 -4.10
C LYS A 207 -20.68 5.64 -4.82
N VAL A 208 -20.67 5.69 -6.14
CA VAL A 208 -21.04 4.55 -7.00
C VAL A 208 -20.02 4.31 -8.11
N GLY A 209 -20.04 3.14 -8.74
CA GLY A 209 -19.17 2.80 -9.86
C GLY A 209 -17.69 2.94 -9.50
N GLU A 210 -16.95 3.65 -10.35
CA GLU A 210 -15.50 3.85 -10.17
C GLU A 210 -15.13 4.66 -8.92
N ASP A 211 -16.04 5.44 -8.37
CA ASP A 211 -15.82 6.25 -7.17
C ASP A 211 -16.09 5.49 -5.87
N SER A 212 -16.62 4.27 -5.95
CA SER A 212 -16.83 3.43 -4.77
C SER A 212 -15.51 2.98 -4.14
N SER A 213 -15.50 2.79 -2.83
CA SER A 213 -14.32 2.44 -2.05
C SER A 213 -13.63 1.18 -2.57
N ILE A 214 -14.38 0.14 -2.91
CA ILE A 214 -13.80 -1.11 -3.44
C ILE A 214 -13.17 -0.91 -4.84
N GLN A 215 -13.79 -0.13 -5.74
CA GLN A 215 -13.26 0.12 -7.08
C GLN A 215 -12.01 1.00 -7.02
N ARG A 216 -11.97 1.98 -6.13
CA ARG A 216 -10.75 2.77 -5.88
C ARG A 216 -9.62 1.91 -5.35
N MET A 217 -9.91 1.00 -4.41
CA MET A 217 -8.91 0.04 -3.90
C MET A 217 -8.37 -0.84 -5.04
N ILE A 218 -9.24 -1.39 -5.88
CA ILE A 218 -8.86 -2.22 -7.03
C ILE A 218 -7.96 -1.42 -7.99
N ARG A 219 -8.32 -0.18 -8.34
CA ARG A 219 -7.51 0.68 -9.22
C ARG A 219 -6.14 0.99 -8.62
N LEU A 220 -6.07 1.32 -7.33
CA LEU A 220 -4.81 1.57 -6.63
C LEU A 220 -3.87 0.37 -6.71
N VAL A 221 -4.42 -0.81 -6.47
CA VAL A 221 -3.64 -2.04 -6.54
C VAL A 221 -3.22 -2.39 -7.97
N GLN A 222 -4.09 -2.17 -8.97
CA GLN A 222 -3.76 -2.38 -10.38
C GLN A 222 -2.74 -1.36 -10.92
N SER A 223 -2.72 -0.14 -10.38
CA SER A 223 -1.78 0.89 -10.77
C SER A 223 -0.36 0.66 -10.21
N ALA A 224 -0.19 -0.25 -9.27
CA ALA A 224 1.09 -0.62 -8.70
C ALA A 224 1.94 -1.43 -9.70
N ASP A 225 2.42 -0.75 -10.75
CA ASP A 225 3.28 -1.35 -11.76
C ASP A 225 4.73 -1.42 -11.27
N ALA A 226 5.18 -2.65 -10.99
CA ALA A 226 6.57 -2.91 -10.58
C ALA A 226 7.61 -2.48 -11.63
N GLY A 227 7.20 -2.38 -12.90
CA GLY A 227 8.09 -2.00 -14.01
C GLY A 227 8.61 -0.56 -13.95
N LYS A 228 7.96 0.33 -13.17
CA LYS A 228 8.38 1.73 -13.02
C LYS A 228 9.53 1.95 -12.04
N ALA A 229 9.92 0.95 -11.26
CA ALA A 229 11.01 1.08 -10.30
C ALA A 229 12.36 1.37 -10.99
N ARG A 230 13.15 2.29 -10.44
CA ARG A 230 14.45 2.70 -11.00
C ARG A 230 15.41 1.52 -11.15
N ILE A 231 15.38 0.58 -10.21
CA ILE A 231 16.26 -0.58 -10.22
C ILE A 231 15.91 -1.54 -11.36
N VAL A 232 14.64 -1.60 -11.82
CA VAL A 232 14.24 -2.35 -13.01
C VAL A 232 14.92 -1.78 -14.24
N GLY A 233 14.81 -0.47 -14.48
CA GLY A 233 15.46 0.18 -15.61
C GLY A 233 17.00 0.14 -15.57
N LEU A 234 17.60 -0.03 -14.37
CA LEU A 234 19.03 -0.30 -14.25
C LEU A 234 19.36 -1.73 -14.67
N ALA A 235 18.59 -2.71 -14.20
CA ALA A 235 18.76 -4.12 -14.57
C ALA A 235 18.61 -4.33 -16.10
N ASP A 236 17.64 -3.69 -16.74
CA ASP A 236 17.41 -3.74 -18.19
C ASP A 236 18.61 -3.18 -18.97
N ARG A 237 19.16 -2.05 -18.54
CA ARG A 237 20.38 -1.49 -19.16
C ARG A 237 21.59 -2.41 -19.02
N TRP A 238 21.76 -3.03 -17.86
CA TRP A 238 22.82 -4.02 -17.65
C TRP A 238 22.59 -5.27 -18.49
N ALA A 239 21.34 -5.73 -18.64
CA ALA A 239 20.98 -6.86 -19.48
C ALA A 239 21.42 -6.63 -20.95
N THR A 240 21.16 -5.45 -21.50
CA THR A 240 21.60 -5.10 -22.87
C THR A 240 23.13 -5.18 -23.02
N TRP A 241 23.90 -4.60 -22.08
CA TRP A 241 25.37 -4.71 -22.11
C TRP A 241 25.88 -6.14 -21.99
N ILE A 242 25.20 -6.95 -21.18
CA ILE A 242 25.48 -8.37 -21.01
C ILE A 242 25.31 -9.11 -22.34
N VAL A 243 24.22 -8.84 -23.08
CA VAL A 243 23.98 -9.46 -24.39
C VAL A 243 25.09 -9.11 -25.37
N VAL A 244 25.49 -7.82 -25.45
CA VAL A 244 26.60 -7.38 -26.31
C VAL A 244 27.91 -8.10 -25.93
N ALA A 245 28.22 -8.21 -24.63
CA ALA A 245 29.39 -8.92 -24.14
C ALA A 245 29.35 -10.42 -24.49
N ALA A 246 28.17 -11.05 -24.37
CA ALA A 246 27.96 -12.45 -24.72
C ALA A 246 28.23 -12.71 -26.21
N LEU A 247 27.64 -11.92 -27.08
CA LEU A 247 27.84 -12.04 -28.53
C LEU A 247 29.30 -11.86 -28.90
N THR A 248 29.98 -10.88 -28.29
CA THR A 248 31.40 -10.61 -28.51
C THR A 248 32.25 -11.79 -28.02
N ALA A 249 32.00 -12.28 -26.82
CA ALA A 249 32.73 -13.43 -26.24
C ALA A 249 32.51 -14.71 -27.05
N ALA A 250 31.29 -15.00 -27.50
CA ALA A 250 30.96 -16.14 -28.33
C ALA A 250 31.69 -16.07 -29.68
N ALA A 251 31.63 -14.90 -30.36
CA ALA A 251 32.32 -14.69 -31.63
C ALA A 251 33.86 -14.87 -31.52
N LEU A 252 34.48 -14.24 -30.52
CA LEU A 252 35.91 -14.36 -30.27
C LEU A 252 36.31 -15.78 -29.93
N THR A 253 35.56 -16.47 -29.07
CA THR A 253 35.85 -17.86 -28.68
C THR A 253 35.73 -18.79 -29.89
N GLY A 254 34.66 -18.66 -30.69
CA GLY A 254 34.48 -19.44 -31.90
C GLY A 254 35.59 -19.24 -32.92
N LEU A 255 36.04 -17.99 -33.13
CA LEU A 255 37.14 -17.65 -34.04
C LEU A 255 38.50 -18.19 -33.56
N ILE A 256 38.80 -18.06 -32.26
CA ILE A 256 40.07 -18.47 -31.67
C ILE A 256 40.17 -19.98 -31.54
N THR A 257 39.13 -20.62 -31.00
CA THR A 257 39.12 -22.06 -30.76
C THR A 257 38.74 -22.87 -31.98
N ARG A 258 38.09 -22.28 -32.98
CA ARG A 258 37.45 -22.92 -34.13
C ARG A 258 36.46 -24.01 -33.74
N ASP A 259 35.89 -23.89 -32.53
CA ASP A 259 34.92 -24.80 -31.95
C ASP A 259 33.58 -24.08 -31.83
N PRO A 260 32.61 -24.33 -32.71
CA PRO A 260 31.32 -23.68 -32.70
C PRO A 260 30.49 -24.06 -31.48
N ILE A 261 30.70 -25.25 -30.89
CA ILE A 261 29.96 -25.71 -29.71
C ILE A 261 30.25 -24.77 -28.51
N ARG A 262 31.51 -24.36 -28.32
CA ARG A 262 31.86 -23.42 -27.27
C ARG A 262 31.20 -22.06 -27.47
N ALA A 263 31.15 -21.56 -28.69
CA ALA A 263 30.47 -20.32 -29.00
C ALA A 263 28.97 -20.40 -28.68
N VAL A 264 28.31 -21.49 -29.09
CA VAL A 264 26.89 -21.73 -28.79
C VAL A 264 26.67 -21.89 -27.28
N THR A 265 27.54 -22.59 -26.56
CA THR A 265 27.47 -22.73 -25.11
C THR A 265 27.49 -21.36 -24.42
N ILE A 266 28.37 -20.46 -24.85
CA ILE A 266 28.41 -19.08 -24.30
C ILE A 266 27.08 -18.36 -24.52
N LEU A 267 26.49 -18.45 -25.73
CA LEU A 267 25.22 -17.81 -26.03
C LEU A 267 24.06 -18.32 -25.16
N VAL A 268 24.00 -19.63 -24.95
CA VAL A 268 22.99 -20.31 -24.13
C VAL A 268 23.10 -19.91 -22.66
N VAL A 269 24.32 -19.91 -22.13
CA VAL A 269 24.56 -19.70 -20.68
C VAL A 269 24.47 -18.27 -20.28
N PHE A 270 24.73 -17.34 -21.20
CA PHE A 270 24.80 -15.89 -20.87
C PHE A 270 23.46 -15.17 -21.02
N CYS A 271 22.35 -15.88 -20.97
CA CYS A 271 21.04 -15.23 -20.88
C CYS A 271 20.94 -14.37 -19.60
N PRO A 272 20.56 -13.11 -19.67
CA PRO A 272 20.36 -12.27 -18.49
C PRO A 272 19.01 -12.53 -17.79
N CYS A 273 18.31 -13.62 -18.10
CA CYS A 273 16.94 -13.90 -17.65
C CYS A 273 16.79 -13.79 -16.12
N ALA A 274 17.66 -14.43 -15.34
CA ALA A 274 17.65 -14.35 -13.89
C ALA A 274 17.86 -12.92 -13.35
N LEU A 275 18.63 -12.09 -14.07
CA LEU A 275 18.89 -10.71 -13.73
C LEU A 275 17.63 -9.86 -13.91
N VAL A 276 16.96 -10.00 -15.04
CA VAL A 276 15.75 -9.24 -15.41
C VAL A 276 14.59 -9.61 -14.47
N LEU A 277 14.46 -10.90 -14.11
CA LEU A 277 13.39 -11.42 -13.25
C LEU A 277 13.57 -11.14 -11.77
N ALA A 278 14.81 -10.99 -11.30
CA ALA A 278 15.12 -10.83 -9.88
C ALA A 278 14.41 -9.65 -9.23
N THR A 279 14.24 -8.56 -9.97
CA THR A 279 13.71 -7.29 -9.46
C THR A 279 12.18 -7.26 -9.43
N PRO A 280 11.45 -7.47 -10.56
CA PRO A 280 9.99 -7.45 -10.55
C PRO A 280 9.38 -8.46 -9.60
N THR A 281 9.91 -9.69 -9.56
CA THR A 281 9.40 -10.74 -8.66
C THR A 281 9.55 -10.39 -7.19
N ALA A 282 10.66 -9.76 -6.79
CA ALA A 282 10.87 -9.33 -5.41
C ALA A 282 9.95 -8.16 -5.03
N ILE A 283 9.77 -7.18 -5.93
CA ILE A 283 8.86 -6.05 -5.73
C ILE A 283 7.42 -6.55 -5.59
N MET A 284 6.94 -7.40 -6.50
CA MET A 284 5.59 -7.95 -6.43
C MET A 284 5.35 -8.79 -5.16
N ALA A 285 6.34 -9.57 -4.74
CA ALA A 285 6.26 -10.32 -3.49
C ALA A 285 6.21 -9.38 -2.26
N ALA A 286 6.95 -8.29 -2.28
CA ALA A 286 6.92 -7.30 -1.21
C ALA A 286 5.60 -6.51 -1.19
N ILE A 287 5.06 -6.11 -2.35
CA ILE A 287 3.72 -5.49 -2.45
C ILE A 287 2.65 -6.44 -1.90
N GLY A 288 2.67 -7.71 -2.30
CA GLY A 288 1.73 -8.71 -1.79
C GLY A 288 1.86 -8.96 -0.28
N ASN A 289 3.04 -8.81 0.30
CA ASN A 289 3.24 -8.83 1.74
C ASN A 289 2.69 -7.55 2.40
N ALA A 290 3.02 -6.36 1.88
CA ALA A 290 2.55 -5.08 2.39
C ALA A 290 1.00 -5.03 2.42
N THR A 291 0.35 -5.53 1.37
CA THR A 291 -1.13 -5.60 1.30
C THR A 291 -1.71 -6.49 2.41
N ARG A 292 -1.06 -7.59 2.78
CA ARG A 292 -1.49 -8.44 3.93
C ARG A 292 -1.37 -7.74 5.28
N HIS A 293 -0.54 -6.70 5.35
CA HIS A 293 -0.34 -5.84 6.52
C HIS A 293 -1.06 -4.49 6.35
N SER A 294 -2.16 -4.49 5.58
CA SER A 294 -3.05 -3.34 5.36
C SER A 294 -2.41 -2.12 4.70
N PHE A 295 -1.29 -2.28 4.00
CA PHE A 295 -0.71 -1.24 3.18
C PHE A 295 -1.09 -1.42 1.71
N LEU A 296 -1.70 -0.41 1.13
CA LEU A 296 -1.91 -0.30 -0.31
C LEU A 296 -0.77 0.50 -0.93
N VAL A 297 0.05 -0.18 -1.71
CA VAL A 297 1.14 0.45 -2.45
C VAL A 297 0.61 0.90 -3.80
N ARG A 298 0.66 2.20 -4.07
CA ARG A 298 0.11 2.81 -5.28
C ARG A 298 1.09 2.78 -6.45
N GLU A 299 2.37 2.96 -6.18
CA GLU A 299 3.43 2.94 -7.19
C GLU A 299 4.45 1.86 -6.90
N GLY A 300 4.86 1.09 -7.92
CA GLY A 300 5.78 -0.02 -7.75
C GLY A 300 7.17 0.38 -7.23
N ASP A 301 7.59 1.62 -7.46
CA ASP A 301 8.85 2.18 -6.96
C ASP A 301 8.76 2.72 -5.52
N ALA A 302 7.56 2.87 -4.96
CA ALA A 302 7.38 3.42 -3.62
C ALA A 302 8.14 2.62 -2.54
N LEU A 303 8.12 1.29 -2.63
CA LEU A 303 8.89 0.43 -1.70
C LEU A 303 10.41 0.54 -1.93
N GLU A 304 10.87 0.75 -3.16
CA GLU A 304 12.28 1.01 -3.46
C GLU A 304 12.72 2.34 -2.83
N ARG A 305 11.91 3.40 -3.05
CA ARG A 305 12.14 4.72 -2.44
C ARG A 305 12.12 4.65 -0.91
N LEU A 306 11.15 3.92 -0.34
CA LEU A 306 11.01 3.74 1.10
C LEU A 306 12.22 3.03 1.73
N ALA A 307 12.86 2.10 1.03
CA ALA A 307 14.06 1.44 1.51
C ALA A 307 15.25 2.39 1.72
N SER A 308 15.26 3.52 1.02
CA SER A 308 16.32 4.54 1.08
C SER A 308 16.06 5.65 2.10
N VAL A 309 14.88 5.68 2.71
CA VAL A 309 14.46 6.70 3.67
C VAL A 309 15.32 6.65 4.93
N SER A 310 15.77 7.81 5.37
CA SER A 310 16.54 7.99 6.61
C SER A 310 15.76 8.66 7.74
N GLN A 311 14.67 9.37 7.40
CA GLN A 311 13.79 10.04 8.37
C GLN A 311 12.33 9.73 8.07
N VAL A 312 11.55 9.49 9.13
CA VAL A 312 10.08 9.42 9.06
C VAL A 312 9.51 10.60 9.82
N THR A 313 8.83 11.47 9.12
CA THR A 313 8.10 12.59 9.72
C THR A 313 6.66 12.21 9.96
N PHE A 314 6.19 12.47 11.16
CA PHE A 314 4.82 12.23 11.57
C PHE A 314 4.10 13.56 11.76
N ASP A 315 2.90 13.67 11.19
CA ASP A 315 1.95 14.64 11.72
C ASP A 315 1.48 14.16 13.09
N LYS A 316 0.97 15.10 13.92
CA LYS A 316 0.41 14.76 15.23
C LYS A 316 -1.01 14.24 15.10
N THR A 317 -1.90 15.09 14.59
CA THR A 317 -3.36 14.91 14.64
C THR A 317 -3.81 13.81 13.68
N GLY A 318 -4.65 12.88 14.15
CA GLY A 318 -5.13 11.78 13.31
C GLY A 318 -4.05 10.72 12.97
N THR A 319 -2.76 10.99 13.22
CA THR A 319 -1.63 10.08 12.93
C THR A 319 -1.08 9.46 14.21
N LEU A 320 -0.43 10.23 15.07
CA LEU A 320 0.06 9.77 16.38
C LEU A 320 -1.03 9.84 17.47
N THR A 321 -2.09 10.57 17.20
CA THR A 321 -3.28 10.70 18.03
C THR A 321 -4.49 10.08 17.33
N LEU A 322 -5.59 9.91 18.06
CA LEU A 322 -6.83 9.34 17.52
C LEU A 322 -7.65 10.32 16.66
N GLY A 323 -7.26 11.63 16.65
CA GLY A 323 -8.01 12.68 15.94
C GLY A 323 -9.33 13.05 16.62
N THR A 324 -9.59 12.49 17.80
CA THR A 324 -10.81 12.75 18.58
C THR A 324 -10.45 13.41 19.91
N PRO A 325 -10.76 14.71 20.10
CA PRO A 325 -10.54 15.39 21.37
C PRO A 325 -11.31 14.70 22.51
N GLN A 326 -10.71 14.62 23.69
CA GLN A 326 -11.33 14.12 24.90
C GLN A 326 -11.14 15.11 26.03
N VAL A 327 -12.14 15.22 26.92
CA VAL A 327 -12.03 16.03 28.13
C VAL A 327 -11.03 15.35 29.09
N LYS A 328 -9.93 16.06 29.39
CA LYS A 328 -8.87 15.60 30.31
C LYS A 328 -9.01 16.17 31.70
N LEU A 329 -9.53 17.42 31.80
CA LEU A 329 -9.67 18.12 33.06
C LEU A 329 -10.90 19.00 33.00
N VAL A 330 -11.68 18.99 34.06
CA VAL A 330 -12.74 19.96 34.37
C VAL A 330 -12.41 20.61 35.70
N GLU A 331 -12.28 21.91 35.72
CA GLU A 331 -11.95 22.66 36.94
C GLU A 331 -12.95 23.77 37.17
N SER A 332 -13.59 23.76 38.35
CA SER A 332 -14.48 24.82 38.80
C SER A 332 -13.74 25.76 39.75
N LEU A 333 -13.86 27.06 39.52
CA LEU A 333 -13.27 28.10 40.36
C LEU A 333 -14.31 28.77 41.26
N LEU A 334 -15.61 28.47 41.11
CA LEU A 334 -16.67 28.98 41.97
C LEU A 334 -16.93 27.99 43.12
N PRO A 335 -16.90 28.46 44.40
CA PRO A 335 -17.14 27.58 45.55
C PRO A 335 -18.55 26.97 45.59
N ASP A 336 -19.50 27.65 44.98
CA ASP A 336 -20.94 27.31 44.90
C ASP A 336 -21.26 26.40 43.69
N VAL A 337 -20.30 26.13 42.81
CA VAL A 337 -20.47 25.27 41.64
C VAL A 337 -19.52 24.10 41.72
N SER A 338 -20.05 22.89 41.85
CA SER A 338 -19.18 21.69 41.83
C SER A 338 -18.62 21.42 40.44
N ARG A 339 -17.51 20.65 40.39
CA ARG A 339 -16.92 20.15 39.12
C ARG A 339 -17.98 19.49 38.24
N ASP A 340 -18.78 18.62 38.83
CA ASP A 340 -19.77 17.83 38.09
C ASP A 340 -20.93 18.69 37.59
N ALA A 341 -21.35 19.72 38.39
CA ALA A 341 -22.35 20.67 37.94
C ALA A 341 -21.83 21.50 36.75
N LEU A 342 -20.58 22.01 36.84
CA LEU A 342 -19.97 22.76 35.75
C LEU A 342 -19.87 21.90 34.47
N TYR A 343 -19.47 20.65 34.61
CA TYR A 343 -19.37 19.72 33.47
C TYR A 343 -20.76 19.43 32.88
N ALA A 344 -21.73 19.08 33.70
CA ALA A 344 -23.11 18.84 33.25
C ALA A 344 -23.69 20.05 32.50
N TRP A 345 -23.54 21.24 33.06
CA TRP A 345 -24.05 22.47 32.42
C TRP A 345 -23.34 22.77 31.12
N THR A 346 -22.01 22.61 31.07
CA THR A 346 -21.25 22.82 29.85
C THR A 346 -21.64 21.80 28.78
N ALA A 347 -21.82 20.51 29.16
CA ALA A 347 -22.32 19.48 28.27
C ALA A 347 -23.74 19.75 27.76
N GLY A 348 -24.61 20.34 28.61
CA GLY A 348 -25.91 20.87 28.20
C GLY A 348 -25.79 22.01 27.19
N ALA A 349 -24.94 23.01 27.47
CA ALA A 349 -24.71 24.11 26.54
C ALA A 349 -24.19 23.67 25.18
N GLU A 350 -23.31 22.66 25.14
CA GLU A 350 -22.72 22.10 23.89
C GLU A 350 -23.59 21.02 23.21
N LEU A 351 -24.75 20.68 23.79
CA LEU A 351 -25.60 19.58 23.31
C LEU A 351 -26.03 19.73 21.84
N ARG A 352 -26.22 20.97 21.39
CA ARG A 352 -26.62 21.32 20.02
C ARG A 352 -25.44 21.83 19.17
N SER A 353 -24.22 21.78 19.70
CA SER A 353 -23.02 22.20 19.00
C SER A 353 -22.54 21.11 18.03
N GLU A 354 -22.33 21.49 16.79
CA GLU A 354 -21.72 20.60 15.79
C GLU A 354 -20.19 20.66 15.84
N HIS A 355 -19.61 21.54 16.65
CA HIS A 355 -18.16 21.68 16.75
C HIS A 355 -17.52 20.43 17.40
N PRO A 356 -16.37 19.93 16.90
CA PRO A 356 -15.71 18.75 17.45
C PRO A 356 -15.44 18.81 18.96
N LEU A 357 -15.06 19.98 19.49
CA LEU A 357 -14.84 20.18 20.92
C LEU A 357 -16.15 20.06 21.72
N GLY A 358 -17.25 20.61 21.21
CA GLY A 358 -18.57 20.50 21.85
C GLY A 358 -19.05 19.05 21.88
N ARG A 359 -18.93 18.32 20.77
CA ARG A 359 -19.24 16.89 20.72
C ARG A 359 -18.40 16.11 21.73
N ALA A 360 -17.11 16.42 21.86
CA ALA A 360 -16.22 15.77 22.82
C ALA A 360 -16.63 16.01 24.27
N VAL A 361 -17.11 17.24 24.61
CA VAL A 361 -17.64 17.56 25.94
C VAL A 361 -18.88 16.71 26.22
N VAL A 362 -19.83 16.65 25.30
CA VAL A 362 -21.08 15.87 25.45
C VAL A 362 -20.80 14.37 25.55
N GLN A 363 -19.93 13.83 24.72
CA GLN A 363 -19.55 12.42 24.74
C GLN A 363 -18.81 12.07 26.03
N GLY A 364 -17.87 12.92 26.45
CA GLY A 364 -17.13 12.73 27.70
C GLY A 364 -18.03 12.73 28.92
N TRP A 365 -19.02 13.63 29.01
CA TRP A 365 -20.02 13.63 30.06
C TRP A 365 -20.82 12.32 30.10
N ARG A 366 -21.33 11.86 28.94
CA ARG A 366 -22.08 10.62 28.84
C ARG A 366 -21.26 9.40 29.26
N ALA A 367 -20.00 9.37 28.86
CA ALA A 367 -19.10 8.26 29.20
C ALA A 367 -18.73 8.21 30.69
N GLU A 368 -18.63 9.38 31.37
CA GLU A 368 -18.26 9.47 32.78
C GLU A 368 -19.44 9.21 33.71
N THR A 369 -20.66 9.63 33.32
CA THR A 369 -21.82 9.66 34.23
C THR A 369 -22.95 8.71 33.84
N ASP A 370 -22.93 8.15 32.62
CA ASP A 370 -24.04 7.39 32.00
C ASP A 370 -25.38 8.17 32.00
N ALA A 371 -25.32 9.52 32.09
CA ALA A 371 -26.48 10.40 32.18
C ALA A 371 -26.55 11.29 30.92
N ALA A 372 -27.80 11.61 30.52
CA ALA A 372 -28.02 12.61 29.48
C ALA A 372 -27.65 14.02 30.04
N PRO A 373 -27.01 14.89 29.22
CA PRO A 373 -26.81 16.27 29.59
C PRO A 373 -28.15 16.97 29.87
N PRO A 374 -28.18 18.00 30.75
CA PRO A 374 -29.39 18.80 30.99
C PRO A 374 -29.92 19.43 29.69
N GLU A 375 -31.25 19.62 29.63
CA GLU A 375 -31.89 20.29 28.50
C GLU A 375 -31.42 21.74 28.36
N THR A 376 -31.32 22.18 27.11
CA THR A 376 -30.80 23.50 26.72
C THR A 376 -31.89 24.36 26.14
N ALA A 377 -32.04 25.59 26.64
CA ALA A 377 -32.85 26.66 26.05
C ALA A 377 -31.93 27.79 25.53
N ASP A 378 -32.49 28.66 24.69
CA ASP A 378 -31.85 29.88 24.17
C ASP A 378 -30.43 29.64 23.60
N PHE A 379 -30.23 28.50 22.92
CA PHE A 379 -28.93 28.14 22.36
C PHE A 379 -28.54 29.06 21.22
N GLN A 380 -27.34 29.63 21.32
CA GLN A 380 -26.71 30.43 20.28
C GLN A 380 -25.27 29.95 20.03
N MET A 381 -24.97 29.59 18.81
CA MET A 381 -23.59 29.32 18.38
C MET A 381 -22.95 30.64 17.89
N LEU A 382 -21.77 30.93 18.38
CA LEU A 382 -20.94 32.07 17.98
C LEU A 382 -19.73 31.58 17.22
N PRO A 383 -19.75 31.60 15.85
CA PRO A 383 -18.72 31.00 15.03
C PRO A 383 -17.30 31.46 15.39
N GLY A 384 -16.38 30.48 15.58
CA GLY A 384 -14.99 30.76 15.95
C GLY A 384 -14.75 31.20 17.39
N ARG A 385 -15.81 31.28 18.24
CA ARG A 385 -15.73 31.80 19.62
C ARG A 385 -16.25 30.83 20.66
N GLY A 386 -17.42 30.22 20.44
CA GLY A 386 -18.02 29.30 21.39
C GLY A 386 -19.54 29.27 21.32
N VAL A 387 -20.18 28.98 22.44
CA VAL A 387 -21.63 28.86 22.56
C VAL A 387 -22.16 29.67 23.77
N SER A 388 -23.38 30.16 23.64
CA SER A 388 -24.16 30.72 24.74
C SER A 388 -25.50 29.98 24.85
N ALA A 389 -25.94 29.66 26.06
CA ALA A 389 -27.17 28.90 26.27
C ALA A 389 -27.71 29.05 27.69
N THR A 390 -28.98 28.76 27.86
CA THR A 390 -29.61 28.64 29.19
C THR A 390 -29.74 27.16 29.55
N VAL A 391 -29.06 26.70 30.61
CA VAL A 391 -29.06 25.31 31.07
C VAL A 391 -29.40 25.26 32.56
N ALA A 392 -30.36 24.42 32.93
CA ALA A 392 -30.84 24.31 34.32
C ALA A 392 -31.19 25.64 34.99
N GLY A 393 -31.64 26.62 34.22
CA GLY A 393 -32.01 27.97 34.70
C GLY A 393 -30.83 28.95 34.82
N HIS A 394 -29.61 28.55 34.47
CA HIS A 394 -28.43 29.40 34.46
C HIS A 394 -28.06 29.80 33.03
N HIS A 395 -27.63 31.06 32.87
CA HIS A 395 -27.06 31.52 31.60
C HIS A 395 -25.57 31.14 31.53
N LEU A 396 -25.24 30.27 30.57
CA LEU A 396 -23.88 29.80 30.33
C LEU A 396 -23.29 30.42 29.08
N VAL A 397 -22.02 30.77 29.19
CA VAL A 397 -21.15 31.12 28.06
C VAL A 397 -19.94 30.20 28.10
N ALA A 398 -19.72 29.42 27.03
CA ALA A 398 -18.59 28.49 26.94
C ALA A 398 -17.82 28.72 25.63
N GLY A 399 -16.52 29.05 25.74
CA GLY A 399 -15.73 29.34 24.55
C GLY A 399 -14.31 29.84 24.83
N ASN A 400 -13.80 30.64 23.89
CA ASN A 400 -12.47 31.24 23.98
C ASN A 400 -12.45 32.53 24.79
N ARG A 401 -11.27 33.16 24.96
CA ARG A 401 -11.12 34.40 25.72
C ARG A 401 -11.84 35.58 25.08
N GLU A 402 -11.87 35.62 23.77
CA GLU A 402 -12.53 36.65 22.98
C GLU A 402 -14.03 36.69 23.27
N LEU A 403 -14.67 35.52 23.38
CA LEU A 403 -16.08 35.41 23.74
C LEU A 403 -16.34 35.95 25.16
N LEU A 404 -15.52 35.54 26.14
CA LEU A 404 -15.67 36.02 27.51
C LEU A 404 -15.48 37.55 27.62
N THR A 405 -14.57 38.12 26.82
CA THR A 405 -14.34 39.56 26.76
C THR A 405 -15.56 40.30 26.21
N GLU A 406 -16.21 39.79 25.18
CA GLU A 406 -17.44 40.37 24.61
C GLU A 406 -18.61 40.31 25.57
N GLU A 407 -18.72 39.21 26.32
CA GLU A 407 -19.72 39.04 27.37
C GLU A 407 -19.35 39.77 28.67
N HIS A 408 -18.28 40.57 28.66
CA HIS A 408 -17.80 41.37 29.80
C HIS A 408 -17.48 40.53 31.04
N VAL A 409 -17.08 39.26 30.85
CA VAL A 409 -16.67 38.33 31.91
C VAL A 409 -15.16 38.46 32.17
N PRO A 410 -14.72 38.72 33.43
CA PRO A 410 -13.30 38.75 33.75
C PRO A 410 -12.70 37.36 33.69
N TRP A 411 -11.87 37.08 32.68
CA TRP A 411 -11.32 35.75 32.39
C TRP A 411 -9.90 35.52 32.89
N GLU A 412 -9.24 36.50 33.47
CA GLU A 412 -7.82 36.45 33.86
C GLU A 412 -7.54 35.33 34.87
N SER A 413 -8.43 35.14 35.85
CA SER A 413 -8.34 34.09 36.85
C SER A 413 -8.45 32.68 36.20
N LEU A 414 -9.36 32.54 35.25
CA LEU A 414 -9.53 31.30 34.47
C LEU A 414 -8.27 30.98 33.64
N SER A 415 -7.72 32.00 32.97
CA SER A 415 -6.53 31.85 32.17
C SER A 415 -5.32 31.46 33.00
N GLN A 416 -5.17 32.04 34.21
CA GLN A 416 -4.07 31.68 35.12
C GLN A 416 -4.21 30.26 35.63
N ALA A 417 -5.40 29.82 35.99
CA ALA A 417 -5.67 28.43 36.41
C ALA A 417 -5.44 27.42 35.26
N ALA A 418 -5.73 27.80 34.03
CA ALA A 418 -5.56 26.92 32.85
C ALA A 418 -4.11 26.78 32.37
N VAL A 419 -3.13 27.56 32.89
CA VAL A 419 -1.74 27.51 32.44
C VAL A 419 -1.12 26.09 32.44
N PRO A 420 -1.34 25.24 33.47
CA PRO A 420 -0.81 23.89 33.47
C PRO A 420 -1.39 23.03 32.32
N ALA A 421 -2.68 23.11 32.07
CA ALA A 421 -3.36 22.37 31.00
C ALA A 421 -2.89 22.84 29.61
N LEU A 422 -2.78 24.15 29.40
CA LEU A 422 -2.22 24.73 28.18
C LEU A 422 -0.76 24.27 27.95
N GLY A 423 0.02 24.17 29.04
CA GLY A 423 1.38 23.65 29.00
C GLY A 423 1.49 22.18 28.59
N GLN A 424 0.45 21.40 28.79
CA GLN A 424 0.31 20.00 28.37
C GLN A 424 -0.28 19.84 26.95
N GLY A 425 -0.54 20.94 26.24
CA GLY A 425 -1.09 20.92 24.90
C GLY A 425 -2.61 20.76 24.83
N CYS A 426 -3.32 21.01 25.92
CA CYS A 426 -4.77 20.99 25.91
C CYS A 426 -5.36 22.24 25.25
N THR A 427 -6.45 22.07 24.52
CA THR A 427 -7.35 23.16 24.15
C THR A 427 -8.27 23.44 25.32
N VAL A 428 -8.43 24.71 25.67
CA VAL A 428 -9.22 25.12 26.84
C VAL A 428 -10.50 25.80 26.40
N ILE A 429 -11.65 25.31 26.90
CA ILE A 429 -12.95 25.95 26.84
C ILE A 429 -13.17 26.65 28.18
N TYR A 430 -13.20 27.99 28.19
CA TYR A 430 -13.53 28.77 29.37
C TYR A 430 -15.03 28.85 29.53
N VAL A 431 -15.51 28.73 30.77
CA VAL A 431 -16.93 28.72 31.09
C VAL A 431 -17.29 29.83 32.08
N ALA A 432 -18.29 30.61 31.73
CA ALA A 432 -18.92 31.55 32.60
C ALA A 432 -20.37 31.14 32.91
N VAL A 433 -20.82 31.38 34.13
CA VAL A 433 -22.18 31.11 34.61
C VAL A 433 -22.74 32.38 35.20
N ASP A 434 -23.88 32.85 34.70
CA ASP A 434 -24.57 34.07 35.13
C ASP A 434 -23.62 35.29 35.17
N GLY A 435 -22.77 35.44 34.15
CA GLY A 435 -21.79 36.52 34.03
C GLY A 435 -20.57 36.42 34.95
N ARG A 436 -20.40 35.30 35.69
CA ARG A 436 -19.28 35.07 36.60
C ARG A 436 -18.30 34.04 35.98
N PRO A 437 -16.97 34.25 36.07
CA PRO A 437 -15.99 33.24 35.62
C PRO A 437 -16.12 31.98 36.48
N ALA A 438 -16.62 30.89 35.89
CA ALA A 438 -17.00 29.72 36.65
C ALA A 438 -15.91 28.62 36.65
N GLY A 439 -15.21 28.46 35.55
CA GLY A 439 -14.18 27.42 35.42
C GLY A 439 -13.76 27.17 33.97
N PHE A 440 -13.15 26.04 33.73
CA PHE A 440 -12.75 25.66 32.38
C PHE A 440 -12.77 24.16 32.19
N LEU A 441 -12.88 23.72 30.92
CA LEU A 441 -12.66 22.37 30.47
C LEU A 441 -11.41 22.34 29.59
N ALA A 442 -10.49 21.42 29.88
CA ALA A 442 -9.30 21.19 29.07
C ALA A 442 -9.47 19.89 28.27
N LEU A 443 -9.37 20.03 26.97
CA LEU A 443 -9.50 18.92 26.02
C LEU A 443 -8.16 18.70 25.32
N ALA A 444 -7.81 17.44 25.13
CA ALA A 444 -6.66 17.07 24.34
C ALA A 444 -7.00 15.92 23.40
N ASP A 445 -6.35 15.91 22.26
CA ASP A 445 -6.37 14.75 21.38
C ASP A 445 -5.53 13.63 22.03
N THR A 446 -6.10 12.45 22.11
CA THR A 446 -5.49 11.35 22.85
C THR A 446 -4.44 10.66 21.99
N LEU A 447 -3.22 10.53 22.50
CA LEU A 447 -2.18 9.71 21.85
C LEU A 447 -2.67 8.28 21.69
N ARG A 448 -2.35 7.67 20.54
CA ARG A 448 -2.61 6.25 20.33
C ARG A 448 -1.83 5.43 21.38
N PRO A 449 -2.43 4.42 22.01
CA PRO A 449 -1.78 3.66 23.07
C PRO A 449 -0.42 3.06 22.65
N ASP A 450 -0.32 2.68 21.38
CA ASP A 450 0.86 2.03 20.81
C ASP A 450 1.88 3.01 20.17
N ALA A 451 1.60 4.31 20.14
CA ALA A 451 2.43 5.29 19.45
C ALA A 451 3.90 5.28 19.93
N ALA A 452 4.13 5.29 21.23
CA ALA A 452 5.49 5.27 21.79
C ALA A 452 6.25 3.97 21.45
N GLY A 453 5.52 2.83 21.44
CA GLY A 453 6.07 1.54 21.00
C GLY A 453 6.46 1.57 19.53
N THR A 454 5.57 2.05 18.68
CA THR A 454 5.79 2.19 17.23
C THR A 454 6.99 3.08 16.92
N ILE A 455 7.12 4.23 17.59
CA ILE A 455 8.26 5.15 17.41
C ILE A 455 9.58 4.48 17.78
N ARG A 456 9.64 3.71 18.87
CA ARG A 456 10.82 2.92 19.22
C ARG A 456 11.17 1.90 18.13
N ASP A 457 10.17 1.20 17.61
CA ASP A 457 10.33 0.17 16.59
C ASP A 457 10.73 0.76 15.23
N VAL A 458 10.23 1.94 14.86
CA VAL A 458 10.70 2.71 13.71
C VAL A 458 12.18 3.03 13.85
N ARG A 459 12.60 3.54 15.02
CA ARG A 459 14.02 3.84 15.29
C ARG A 459 14.89 2.59 15.21
N ALA A 460 14.41 1.44 15.70
CA ALA A 460 15.10 0.16 15.59
C ALA A 460 15.32 -0.30 14.15
N THR A 461 14.55 0.19 13.18
CA THR A 461 14.83 -0.03 11.74
C THR A 461 15.96 0.81 11.18
N GLY A 462 16.56 1.70 12.00
CA GLY A 462 17.62 2.62 11.59
C GLY A 462 17.09 3.86 10.85
N VAL A 463 15.84 4.27 11.16
CA VAL A 463 15.20 5.49 10.62
C VAL A 463 14.90 6.44 11.77
N THR A 464 15.18 7.73 11.58
CA THR A 464 14.97 8.75 12.61
C THR A 464 13.53 9.27 12.58
N PRO A 465 12.74 9.11 13.66
CA PRO A 465 11.40 9.69 13.76
C PRO A 465 11.50 11.19 14.06
N VAL A 466 10.62 11.96 13.41
CA VAL A 466 10.50 13.42 13.57
C VAL A 466 9.03 13.78 13.72
N LEU A 467 8.70 14.73 14.60
CA LEU A 467 7.33 15.22 14.77
C LEU A 467 7.19 16.60 14.09
N LEU A 468 6.21 16.75 13.21
CA LEU A 468 5.78 18.04 12.66
C LEU A 468 4.37 18.35 13.17
N THR A 469 4.15 19.50 13.79
CA THR A 469 2.84 19.86 14.37
C THR A 469 2.57 21.35 14.30
N GLY A 470 1.31 21.73 14.13
CA GLY A 470 0.84 23.11 14.29
C GLY A 470 0.72 23.58 15.73
N ASP A 471 0.91 22.69 16.71
CA ASP A 471 0.83 23.05 18.13
C ASP A 471 1.95 23.98 18.55
N HIS A 472 1.73 24.70 19.68
CA HIS A 472 2.75 25.51 20.33
C HIS A 472 3.93 24.67 20.80
N GLU A 473 5.11 25.29 20.85
CA GLU A 473 6.37 24.62 21.16
C GLU A 473 6.34 23.80 22.46
N ARG A 474 5.65 24.31 23.51
CA ARG A 474 5.57 23.58 24.81
C ARG A 474 4.78 22.27 24.66
N ALA A 475 3.66 22.29 23.94
CA ALA A 475 2.84 21.13 23.68
C ALA A 475 3.60 20.10 22.80
N ALA A 476 4.21 20.58 21.72
CA ALA A 476 5.03 19.74 20.83
C ALA A 476 6.18 19.06 21.58
N ARG A 477 6.86 19.79 22.44
CA ARG A 477 7.94 19.26 23.28
C ARG A 477 7.46 18.19 24.27
N HIS A 478 6.30 18.40 24.88
CA HIS A 478 5.69 17.43 25.80
C HIS A 478 5.37 16.11 25.07
N ILE A 479 4.69 16.17 23.95
CA ILE A 479 4.32 15.01 23.13
C ILE A 479 5.57 14.32 22.58
N ALA A 480 6.52 15.07 22.06
CA ALA A 480 7.79 14.51 21.56
C ALA A 480 8.55 13.77 22.68
N GLY A 481 8.54 14.33 23.90
CA GLY A 481 9.14 13.70 25.10
C GLY A 481 8.43 12.38 25.47
N GLU A 482 7.10 12.37 25.49
CA GLU A 482 6.30 11.19 25.81
C GLU A 482 6.51 10.06 24.78
N LEU A 483 6.59 10.41 23.50
CA LEU A 483 6.86 9.48 22.41
C LEU A 483 8.34 9.12 22.24
N GLY A 484 9.23 9.81 22.95
CA GLY A 484 10.67 9.64 22.82
C GLY A 484 11.22 10.15 21.49
N ILE A 485 10.58 11.10 20.82
CA ILE A 485 11.03 11.73 19.57
C ILE A 485 12.03 12.84 19.91
N GLY A 486 13.28 12.73 19.40
CA GLY A 486 14.34 13.70 19.69
C GLY A 486 14.30 14.97 18.84
N THR A 487 13.61 14.95 17.70
CA THR A 487 13.53 16.08 16.75
C THR A 487 12.06 16.40 16.47
N PHE A 488 11.68 17.65 16.69
CA PHE A 488 10.33 18.12 16.38
C PHE A 488 10.37 19.54 15.83
N GLN A 489 9.34 19.90 15.07
CA GLN A 489 9.06 21.28 14.63
C GLN A 489 7.64 21.62 15.07
N ALA A 490 7.51 22.69 15.82
CA ALA A 490 6.24 23.22 16.33
C ALA A 490 5.75 24.38 15.47
N GLU A 491 4.49 24.81 15.69
CA GLU A 491 3.86 25.97 15.05
C GLU A 491 3.92 25.92 13.52
N CYS A 492 3.90 24.71 12.94
CA CYS A 492 4.00 24.50 11.51
C CYS A 492 2.67 24.81 10.80
N LEU A 493 2.69 25.79 9.93
CA LEU A 493 1.70 25.91 8.87
C LEU A 493 1.94 24.80 7.80
N PRO A 494 0.96 24.51 6.94
CA PRO A 494 1.16 23.52 5.87
C PRO A 494 2.39 23.80 4.99
N GLU A 495 2.69 25.06 4.71
CA GLU A 495 3.85 25.50 3.92
C GLU A 495 5.18 25.29 4.65
N ASP A 496 5.18 25.39 5.99
CA ASP A 496 6.37 25.14 6.81
C ASP A 496 6.75 23.65 6.80
N LYS A 497 5.74 22.75 6.77
CA LYS A 497 5.96 21.31 6.59
C LYS A 497 6.68 21.01 5.28
N LEU A 498 6.25 21.65 4.17
CA LEU A 498 6.91 21.53 2.86
C LEU A 498 8.35 22.01 2.92
N THR A 499 8.55 23.20 3.49
CA THR A 499 9.88 23.81 3.62
C THR A 499 10.82 22.93 4.44
N TRP A 500 10.32 22.31 5.51
CA TRP A 500 11.10 21.42 6.35
C TRP A 500 11.51 20.15 5.57
N ILE A 501 10.57 19.53 4.84
CA ILE A 501 10.84 18.35 3.99
C ILE A 501 11.90 18.68 2.95
N ASP A 502 11.77 19.81 2.24
CA ASP A 502 12.73 20.23 1.23
C ASP A 502 14.13 20.42 1.79
N ARG A 503 14.26 21.14 2.92
CA ARG A 503 15.55 21.36 3.59
C ARG A 503 16.19 20.05 4.01
N SER A 504 15.40 19.13 4.56
CA SER A 504 15.89 17.82 4.99
C SER A 504 16.41 17.01 3.80
N GLN A 505 15.65 16.97 2.71
CA GLN A 505 16.04 16.24 1.49
C GLN A 505 17.25 16.86 0.80
N GLN A 506 17.36 18.20 0.76
CA GLN A 506 18.55 18.90 0.26
C GLN A 506 19.80 18.63 1.10
N SER A 507 19.61 18.36 2.39
CA SER A 507 20.71 17.97 3.30
C SER A 507 21.08 16.48 3.19
N GLY A 508 20.48 15.74 2.25
CA GLY A 508 20.75 14.31 2.01
C GLY A 508 19.93 13.35 2.86
N HIS A 509 18.97 13.84 3.65
CA HIS A 509 18.07 13.02 4.44
C HIS A 509 16.76 12.80 3.69
N LEU A 510 16.59 11.63 3.09
CA LEU A 510 15.37 11.27 2.39
C LEU A 510 14.23 11.05 3.42
N VAL A 511 13.11 11.73 3.19
CA VAL A 511 11.99 11.83 4.14
C VAL A 511 10.82 10.96 3.68
N CYS A 512 10.30 10.15 4.61
CA CYS A 512 8.96 9.58 4.51
C CYS A 512 8.02 10.42 5.37
N MET A 513 6.96 10.98 4.78
CA MET A 513 5.89 11.68 5.52
C MET A 513 4.75 10.73 5.81
N VAL A 514 4.28 10.73 7.07
CA VAL A 514 3.09 9.98 7.53
C VAL A 514 2.08 10.99 8.07
N GLY A 515 0.89 11.02 7.51
CA GLY A 515 -0.16 11.99 7.87
C GLY A 515 -1.55 11.47 7.53
N ASP A 516 -2.60 12.15 8.03
CA ASP A 516 -4.02 11.80 7.78
C ASP A 516 -4.54 12.27 6.41
N GLY A 517 -3.81 13.12 5.75
CA GLY A 517 -3.93 13.51 4.35
C GLY A 517 -4.83 14.67 4.02
N ILE A 518 -5.70 15.14 4.86
CA ILE A 518 -6.58 16.28 4.53
C ILE A 518 -5.75 17.57 4.47
N ASN A 519 -4.99 17.83 5.52
CA ASN A 519 -4.12 19.02 5.63
C ASN A 519 -2.68 18.72 5.14
N ASP A 520 -2.31 17.48 5.10
CA ASP A 520 -0.94 17.02 4.80
C ASP A 520 -0.74 16.57 3.35
N ALA A 521 -1.79 16.57 2.52
CA ALA A 521 -1.71 16.13 1.12
C ALA A 521 -0.52 16.76 0.35
N PRO A 522 -0.24 18.08 0.45
CA PRO A 522 0.92 18.67 -0.19
C PRO A 522 2.24 18.13 0.37
N ALA A 523 2.33 17.89 1.69
CA ALA A 523 3.52 17.37 2.36
C ALA A 523 3.77 15.90 2.01
N LEU A 524 2.71 15.08 1.95
CA LEU A 524 2.76 13.68 1.50
C LEU A 524 3.31 13.58 0.08
N LYS A 525 2.81 14.41 -0.82
CA LYS A 525 3.26 14.43 -2.22
C LYS A 525 4.68 15.00 -2.40
N ARG A 526 5.12 15.88 -1.50
CA ARG A 526 6.46 16.50 -1.54
C ARG A 526 7.54 15.61 -0.97
N ALA A 527 7.22 14.75 -0.04
CA ALA A 527 8.14 13.81 0.57
C ALA A 527 8.72 12.83 -0.45
N HIS A 528 9.85 12.20 -0.11
CA HIS A 528 10.40 11.13 -0.94
C HIS A 528 9.45 9.93 -1.02
N VAL A 529 8.72 9.66 0.07
CA VAL A 529 7.57 8.74 0.12
C VAL A 529 6.52 9.33 1.04
N GLY A 530 5.28 9.40 0.58
CA GLY A 530 4.11 9.75 1.37
C GLY A 530 3.33 8.51 1.80
N ILE A 531 3.01 8.40 3.09
CA ILE A 531 2.13 7.36 3.64
C ILE A 531 0.91 8.04 4.25
N ALA A 532 -0.26 7.82 3.65
CA ALA A 532 -1.52 8.32 4.18
C ALA A 532 -2.05 7.38 5.26
N MET A 533 -2.52 7.96 6.38
CA MET A 533 -3.27 7.29 7.43
C MET A 533 -4.77 7.38 7.13
N GLY A 534 -5.51 6.40 7.60
CA GLY A 534 -6.97 6.41 7.50
C GLY A 534 -7.52 5.50 6.41
N GLY A 535 -8.69 4.95 6.72
CA GLY A 535 -9.42 4.08 5.81
C GLY A 535 -9.77 4.80 4.50
N VAL A 536 -10.27 4.05 3.55
CA VAL A 536 -10.62 4.45 2.16
C VAL A 536 -11.55 5.69 2.05
N GLY A 537 -11.92 6.31 3.18
CA GLY A 537 -12.81 7.49 3.26
C GLY A 537 -12.15 8.85 3.04
N SER A 538 -10.82 8.98 3.13
CA SER A 538 -10.15 10.27 2.87
C SER A 538 -9.54 10.26 1.47
N ASP A 539 -10.37 10.57 0.48
CA ASP A 539 -10.03 10.51 -0.95
C ASP A 539 -8.79 11.34 -1.30
N ILE A 540 -8.67 12.53 -0.70
CA ILE A 540 -7.57 13.48 -0.95
C ILE A 540 -6.23 12.95 -0.45
N ALA A 541 -6.23 12.25 0.69
CA ALA A 541 -5.01 11.68 1.28
C ALA A 541 -4.45 10.53 0.47
N VAL A 542 -5.34 9.61 0.11
CA VAL A 542 -4.98 8.43 -0.69
C VAL A 542 -4.47 8.85 -2.07
N ASP A 543 -5.05 9.91 -2.66
CA ASP A 543 -4.61 10.44 -3.95
C ASP A 543 -3.27 11.18 -3.91
N ALA A 544 -2.91 11.74 -2.79
CA ALA A 544 -1.64 12.45 -2.60
C ALA A 544 -0.48 11.53 -2.19
N ALA A 545 -0.76 10.39 -1.57
CA ALA A 545 0.24 9.50 -1.02
C ALA A 545 0.71 8.41 -2.00
N ASP A 546 1.91 7.91 -1.82
CA ASP A 546 2.47 6.75 -2.54
C ASP A 546 1.98 5.42 -1.96
N ILE A 547 1.70 5.41 -0.65
CA ILE A 547 1.24 4.25 0.11
C ILE A 547 0.11 4.69 1.03
N ALA A 548 -0.94 3.89 1.14
CA ALA A 548 -2.03 4.12 2.09
C ALA A 548 -2.08 3.00 3.14
N LEU A 549 -2.22 3.37 4.41
CA LEU A 549 -2.47 2.44 5.52
C LEU A 549 -3.98 2.37 5.77
N VAL A 550 -4.60 1.26 5.40
CA VAL A 550 -6.06 1.12 5.31
C VAL A 550 -6.74 0.95 6.68
N ASN A 551 -6.11 0.21 7.58
CA ASN A 551 -6.66 -0.11 8.91
C ASN A 551 -6.29 0.91 10.00
N ASP A 552 -5.66 2.00 9.63
CA ASP A 552 -5.23 3.07 10.56
C ASP A 552 -4.33 2.61 11.73
N ASP A 553 -3.70 1.42 11.60
CA ASP A 553 -2.85 0.83 12.61
C ASP A 553 -1.36 1.13 12.38
N ILE A 554 -0.85 2.15 13.07
CA ILE A 554 0.55 2.58 12.94
C ILE A 554 1.57 1.50 13.37
N ARG A 555 1.16 0.46 14.10
CA ARG A 555 2.04 -0.64 14.56
C ARG A 555 2.66 -1.41 13.40
N GLU A 556 2.03 -1.40 12.24
CA GLU A 556 2.53 -2.07 11.03
C GLU A 556 3.61 -1.27 10.29
N LEU A 557 3.77 0.03 10.57
CA LEU A 557 4.76 0.88 9.90
C LEU A 557 6.22 0.40 10.05
N PRO A 558 6.70 -0.05 11.23
CA PRO A 558 8.04 -0.62 11.36
C PRO A 558 8.24 -1.89 10.52
N HIS A 559 7.16 -2.67 10.30
CA HIS A 559 7.20 -3.83 9.41
C HIS A 559 7.41 -3.40 7.96
N LEU A 560 6.65 -2.43 7.46
CA LEU A 560 6.76 -1.91 6.11
C LEU A 560 8.17 -1.35 5.81
N LEU A 561 8.73 -0.57 6.73
CA LEU A 561 10.10 -0.04 6.65
C LEU A 561 11.16 -1.16 6.59
N ALA A 562 11.00 -2.18 7.40
CA ALA A 562 11.91 -3.32 7.42
C ALA A 562 11.74 -4.21 6.17
N LEU A 563 10.51 -4.38 5.68
CA LEU A 563 10.18 -5.13 4.47
C LEU A 563 10.82 -4.49 3.23
N SER A 564 10.71 -3.17 3.07
CA SER A 564 11.30 -2.45 1.95
C SER A 564 12.84 -2.59 1.94
N LYS A 565 13.49 -2.45 3.10
CA LYS A 565 14.94 -2.70 3.24
C LYS A 565 15.32 -4.16 2.96
N ARG A 566 14.50 -5.11 3.39
CA ARG A 566 14.69 -6.55 3.12
C ARG A 566 14.54 -6.85 1.63
N MET A 567 13.52 -6.30 0.98
CA MET A 567 13.29 -6.40 -0.46
C MET A 567 14.54 -5.95 -1.24
N MET A 568 15.06 -4.77 -0.94
CA MET A 568 16.25 -4.25 -1.62
C MET A 568 17.50 -5.09 -1.39
N ARG A 569 17.67 -5.66 -0.19
CA ARG A 569 18.76 -6.63 0.05
C ARG A 569 18.58 -7.90 -0.78
N THR A 570 17.36 -8.43 -0.86
CA THR A 570 17.05 -9.62 -1.67
C THR A 570 17.35 -9.36 -3.14
N ILE A 571 16.89 -8.21 -3.69
CA ILE A 571 17.19 -7.82 -5.08
C ILE A 571 18.72 -7.77 -5.31
N LYS A 572 19.46 -7.02 -4.48
CA LYS A 572 20.92 -6.90 -4.62
C LYS A 572 21.64 -8.26 -4.52
N SER A 573 21.19 -9.12 -3.60
CA SER A 573 21.76 -10.47 -3.45
C SER A 573 21.48 -11.33 -4.68
N ASN A 574 20.26 -11.29 -5.21
CA ASN A 574 19.87 -12.02 -6.41
C ASN A 574 20.64 -11.55 -7.64
N LEU A 575 20.80 -10.24 -7.82
CA LEU A 575 21.61 -9.66 -8.90
C LEU A 575 23.06 -10.10 -8.80
N ALA A 576 23.68 -10.02 -7.62
CA ALA A 576 25.05 -10.44 -7.39
C ALA A 576 25.24 -11.95 -7.65
N PHE A 577 24.29 -12.78 -7.20
CA PHE A 577 24.30 -14.21 -7.44
C PHE A 577 24.21 -14.54 -8.95
N SER A 578 23.25 -13.94 -9.67
CA SER A 578 23.07 -14.16 -11.10
C SER A 578 24.30 -13.73 -11.91
N MET A 579 24.88 -12.58 -11.61
CA MET A 579 26.10 -12.09 -12.27
C MET A 579 27.27 -13.06 -12.02
N THR A 580 27.46 -13.48 -10.77
CA THR A 580 28.57 -14.41 -10.42
C THR A 580 28.40 -15.74 -11.14
N LEU A 581 27.17 -16.29 -11.16
CA LEU A 581 26.87 -17.55 -11.86
C LEU A 581 27.18 -17.44 -13.34
N ASN A 582 26.74 -16.36 -14.00
CA ASN A 582 26.98 -16.14 -15.42
C ASN A 582 28.47 -16.01 -15.75
N PHE A 583 29.26 -15.25 -14.96
CA PHE A 583 30.69 -15.13 -15.19
C PHE A 583 31.46 -16.46 -15.04
N ILE A 584 31.10 -17.25 -14.02
CA ILE A 584 31.69 -18.61 -13.84
C ILE A 584 31.35 -19.50 -15.02
N ALA A 585 30.08 -19.48 -15.44
CA ALA A 585 29.62 -20.33 -16.54
C ALA A 585 30.29 -19.97 -17.88
N ILE A 586 30.53 -18.67 -18.16
CA ILE A 586 31.29 -18.24 -19.34
C ILE A 586 32.72 -18.77 -19.28
N ALA A 587 33.42 -18.61 -18.15
CA ALA A 587 34.77 -19.07 -18.00
C ALA A 587 34.86 -20.58 -18.28
N LEU A 588 33.90 -21.36 -17.78
CA LEU A 588 33.81 -22.79 -18.03
C LEU A 588 33.44 -23.14 -19.49
N ALA A 589 32.62 -22.33 -20.15
CA ALA A 589 32.26 -22.50 -21.56
C ALA A 589 33.45 -22.18 -22.50
N ILE A 590 34.20 -21.11 -22.23
CA ILE A 590 35.41 -20.77 -22.99
C ILE A 590 36.44 -21.91 -22.94
N THR A 591 36.62 -22.51 -21.76
CA THR A 591 37.56 -23.66 -21.59
C THR A 591 37.04 -24.95 -22.19
N GLY A 592 35.76 -25.03 -22.58
CA GLY A 592 35.14 -26.25 -23.13
C GLY A 592 34.75 -27.28 -22.07
N ILE A 593 34.84 -26.95 -20.79
CA ILE A 593 34.41 -27.84 -19.68
C ILE A 593 32.87 -27.90 -19.64
N LEU A 594 32.19 -26.81 -19.95
CA LEU A 594 30.74 -26.70 -19.95
C LEU A 594 30.20 -26.92 -21.37
N ASN A 595 29.25 -27.82 -21.53
CA ASN A 595 28.50 -28.03 -22.77
C ASN A 595 27.18 -27.23 -22.77
N PRO A 596 26.50 -27.05 -23.93
CA PRO A 596 25.27 -26.26 -24.02
C PRO A 596 24.16 -26.75 -23.07
N VAL A 597 23.97 -28.04 -22.97
CA VAL A 597 22.94 -28.74 -22.20
C VAL A 597 23.09 -28.45 -20.69
N VAL A 598 24.27 -28.77 -20.14
CA VAL A 598 24.56 -28.53 -18.71
C VAL A 598 24.55 -27.02 -18.42
N GLY A 599 25.00 -26.21 -19.37
CA GLY A 599 24.96 -24.76 -19.28
C GLY A 599 23.53 -24.21 -19.11
N ALA A 600 22.60 -24.67 -19.94
CA ALA A 600 21.19 -24.33 -19.87
C ALA A 600 20.54 -24.75 -18.53
N LEU A 601 20.83 -25.99 -18.08
CA LEU A 601 20.33 -26.49 -16.80
C LEU A 601 20.83 -25.66 -15.61
N VAL A 602 22.10 -25.32 -15.55
CA VAL A 602 22.70 -24.50 -14.49
C VAL A 602 22.10 -23.11 -14.49
N HIS A 603 21.93 -22.50 -15.68
CA HIS A 603 21.32 -21.18 -15.82
C HIS A 603 19.88 -21.16 -15.29
N ASN A 604 19.05 -22.15 -15.70
CA ASN A 604 17.66 -22.24 -15.27
C ASN A 604 17.52 -22.55 -13.77
N ALA A 605 18.36 -23.43 -13.23
CA ALA A 605 18.41 -23.67 -11.79
C ALA A 605 18.72 -22.38 -11.03
N GLY A 606 19.65 -21.55 -11.55
CA GLY A 606 19.94 -20.21 -11.02
C GLY A 606 18.73 -19.30 -11.04
N SER A 607 17.99 -19.26 -12.15
CA SER A 607 16.76 -18.46 -12.30
C SER A 607 15.68 -18.88 -11.31
N VAL A 608 15.43 -20.18 -11.17
CA VAL A 608 14.46 -20.74 -10.20
C VAL A 608 14.86 -20.36 -8.77
N LEU A 609 16.14 -20.45 -8.41
CA LEU A 609 16.61 -20.05 -7.07
C LEU A 609 16.36 -18.57 -6.79
N VAL A 610 16.57 -17.68 -7.75
CA VAL A 610 16.31 -16.24 -7.65
C VAL A 610 14.82 -15.98 -7.44
N ILE A 611 13.95 -16.65 -8.21
CA ILE A 611 12.49 -16.52 -8.08
C ILE A 611 12.03 -17.03 -6.71
N VAL A 612 12.50 -18.19 -6.27
CA VAL A 612 12.15 -18.75 -4.96
C VAL A 612 12.61 -17.82 -3.83
N ASN A 613 13.85 -17.31 -3.89
CA ASN A 613 14.34 -16.37 -2.89
C ASN A 613 13.51 -15.08 -2.84
N SER A 614 13.09 -14.55 -3.99
CA SER A 614 12.19 -13.39 -4.08
C SER A 614 10.81 -13.69 -3.49
N SER A 615 10.24 -14.86 -3.78
CA SER A 615 8.91 -15.26 -3.31
C SER A 615 8.83 -15.46 -1.79
N LEU A 616 9.95 -15.73 -1.11
CA LEU A 616 10.00 -15.80 0.36
C LEU A 616 9.61 -14.48 1.03
N LEU A 617 9.72 -13.35 0.32
CA LEU A 617 9.25 -12.04 0.81
C LEU A 617 7.75 -12.03 1.08
N LEU A 618 6.93 -12.80 0.36
CA LEU A 618 5.48 -12.90 0.57
C LEU A 618 5.08 -13.32 2.00
N LYS A 619 5.90 -14.13 2.65
CA LYS A 619 5.65 -14.68 4.00
C LYS A 619 6.59 -14.10 5.04
N TRP A 620 7.45 -13.18 4.63
CA TRP A 620 8.41 -12.59 5.56
C TRP A 620 7.70 -11.69 6.57
N ARG A 621 8.09 -11.78 7.84
CA ARG A 621 7.63 -10.91 8.91
C ARG A 621 8.82 -10.40 9.71
N LYS A 622 8.82 -9.12 10.05
CA LYS A 622 9.78 -8.57 11.01
C LYS A 622 9.61 -9.32 12.33
N ARG A 623 10.66 -9.92 12.84
CA ARG A 623 10.65 -10.49 14.18
C ARG A 623 10.61 -9.34 15.19
N PRO A 624 9.82 -9.47 16.26
CA PRO A 624 9.71 -8.46 17.30
C PRO A 624 11.05 -8.14 17.95
#